data_55a7f65827d924abfd9f063cc894f3d6
#
_entry.id   55a7f65827d924abfd9f063cc894f3d6
#
_cell.length_a   1.000
_cell.length_b   1.000
_cell.length_c   1.000
_cell.angle_alpha   90.00
_cell.angle_beta   90.00
_cell.angle_gamma   90.00
#
_symmetry.space_group_name_H-M   'P 1'
#
loop_
_entity.id
_entity.type
_entity.pdbx_description
1 polymer ?
#
loop_
_entity_poly.entity_id
_entity_poly.type
_entity_poly.pdbx_seq_one_letter_code
_entity_poly.pdbx_strand_id
1 'polypeptide(L)'
;MAIVKCKVCGKEIDEDILKCPGCDSLGPKRGRKIKRNFMIVGALMMVAFGIGWYKKTQETVHPIEEVQKEALEDKNTQRALAASLLVKSRLAHPDSMKVTKTLANEDASNICFEYTETDAAGKTRKSRAVVYDSTEPSMKPSDWKLFCEHKSMQPVSLTIRMDPD
;
A
#
# COMPACT_ATOMS: atom_id res chain seq x y z
N MET A 1 16.49 61.85 -24.08
CA MET A 1 17.47 60.86 -23.60
C MET A 1 17.72 61.22 -22.14
N ALA A 2 17.55 60.28 -21.24
CA ALA A 2 17.74 60.49 -19.80
C ALA A 2 19.21 60.19 -19.44
N ILE A 3 19.86 61.14 -18.79
CA ILE A 3 21.23 61.02 -18.33
C ILE A 3 21.19 60.49 -16.87
N VAL A 4 21.90 59.39 -16.61
CA VAL A 4 21.97 58.81 -15.28
C VAL A 4 23.44 58.64 -14.82
N LYS A 5 23.72 58.67 -13.53
CA LYS A 5 25.07 58.46 -13.00
C LYS A 5 25.40 57.00 -12.91
N CYS A 6 26.55 56.56 -13.40
CA CYS A 6 27.06 55.24 -13.24
C CYS A 6 27.30 54.93 -11.77
N LYS A 7 26.72 53.84 -11.27
CA LYS A 7 26.86 53.44 -9.84
C LYS A 7 28.25 53.02 -9.40
N VAL A 8 29.14 52.72 -10.37
CA VAL A 8 30.49 52.22 -10.06
C VAL A 8 31.51 53.34 -10.13
N CYS A 9 31.49 54.20 -11.13
CA CYS A 9 32.51 55.25 -11.34
C CYS A 9 31.93 56.68 -11.25
N GLY A 10 30.64 56.87 -11.05
CA GLY A 10 29.98 58.18 -10.90
C GLY A 10 29.82 59.00 -12.20
N LYS A 11 30.39 58.54 -13.35
CA LYS A 11 30.25 59.26 -14.62
C LYS A 11 28.81 59.30 -15.09
N GLU A 12 28.45 60.44 -15.68
CA GLU A 12 27.17 60.65 -16.37
C GLU A 12 27.14 59.84 -17.66
N ILE A 13 26.15 59.00 -17.82
CA ILE A 13 25.98 58.08 -18.97
C ILE A 13 24.51 58.11 -19.43
N ASP A 14 24.26 57.83 -20.66
CA ASP A 14 22.91 57.67 -21.18
C ASP A 14 22.23 56.43 -20.56
N GLU A 15 20.98 56.51 -20.20
CA GLU A 15 20.24 55.39 -19.62
C GLU A 15 20.19 54.14 -20.51
N ASP A 16 20.33 54.34 -21.83
CA ASP A 16 20.26 53.23 -22.81
C ASP A 16 21.60 52.55 -23.11
N ILE A 17 22.69 53.06 -22.57
CA ILE A 17 24.02 52.51 -22.82
C ILE A 17 24.16 51.11 -22.18
N LEU A 18 24.65 50.15 -22.96
CA LEU A 18 24.86 48.76 -22.54
C LEU A 18 26.03 48.60 -21.57
N LYS A 19 27.11 49.42 -21.76
CA LYS A 19 28.31 49.43 -20.93
C LYS A 19 28.77 50.85 -20.66
N CYS A 20 29.21 51.12 -19.45
CA CYS A 20 29.78 52.42 -19.10
C CYS A 20 31.12 52.65 -19.76
N PRO A 21 31.33 53.75 -20.52
CA PRO A 21 32.61 54.00 -21.19
C PRO A 21 33.76 54.38 -20.24
N GLY A 22 33.48 54.54 -18.94
CA GLY A 22 34.49 54.87 -17.94
C GLY A 22 34.99 53.71 -17.09
N CYS A 23 34.21 52.62 -16.94
CA CYS A 23 34.55 51.50 -16.08
C CYS A 23 34.05 50.15 -16.58
N ASP A 24 33.58 50.07 -17.80
CA ASP A 24 33.06 48.86 -18.47
C ASP A 24 31.94 48.12 -17.72
N SER A 25 31.43 48.72 -16.66
CA SER A 25 30.30 48.15 -15.91
C SER A 25 29.02 48.14 -16.74
N LEU A 26 28.14 47.18 -16.48
CA LEU A 26 26.85 47.06 -17.18
C LEU A 26 25.93 48.25 -16.89
N GLY A 27 25.35 48.81 -17.93
CA GLY A 27 24.42 49.92 -17.85
C GLY A 27 23.13 49.55 -17.05
N PRO A 28 22.42 50.58 -16.56
CA PRO A 28 21.34 50.41 -15.58
C PRO A 28 20.16 49.57 -16.06
N LYS A 29 19.83 49.59 -17.34
CA LYS A 29 18.71 48.82 -17.92
C LYS A 29 19.03 47.31 -18.00
N ARG A 30 20.28 46.93 -18.24
CA ARG A 30 20.68 45.53 -18.40
C ARG A 30 20.75 44.83 -17.04
N GLY A 31 21.21 45.52 -16.00
CA GLY A 31 21.23 44.97 -14.65
C GLY A 31 19.83 44.66 -14.09
N ARG A 32 18.82 45.45 -14.40
CA ARG A 32 17.42 45.22 -14.00
C ARG A 32 16.79 44.02 -14.72
N LYS A 33 17.03 43.87 -16.05
CA LYS A 33 16.50 42.72 -16.80
C LYS A 33 17.08 41.39 -16.34
N ILE A 34 18.38 41.33 -16.08
CA ILE A 34 19.06 40.12 -15.62
C ILE A 34 18.52 39.68 -14.26
N LYS A 35 18.38 40.60 -13.29
CA LYS A 35 17.82 40.27 -11.97
C LYS A 35 16.38 39.74 -12.05
N ARG A 36 15.53 40.34 -12.88
CA ARG A 36 14.14 39.92 -13.05
C ARG A 36 14.03 38.51 -13.65
N ASN A 37 14.82 38.21 -14.67
CA ASN A 37 14.82 36.91 -15.32
C ASN A 37 15.36 35.82 -14.37
N PHE A 38 16.36 36.13 -13.54
CA PHE A 38 16.93 35.18 -12.58
C PHE A 38 15.91 34.84 -11.47
N MET A 39 15.12 35.82 -11.02
CA MET A 39 14.05 35.57 -10.05
C MET A 39 12.93 34.70 -10.63
N ILE A 40 12.54 34.91 -11.88
CA ILE A 40 11.48 34.11 -12.53
C ILE A 40 11.95 32.64 -12.72
N VAL A 41 13.18 32.44 -13.21
CA VAL A 41 13.74 31.09 -13.37
C VAL A 41 13.90 30.37 -12.04
N GLY A 42 14.35 31.07 -11.00
CA GLY A 42 14.44 30.53 -9.64
C GLY A 42 13.08 30.10 -9.07
N ALA A 43 12.05 30.92 -9.27
CA ALA A 43 10.68 30.60 -8.83
C ALA A 43 10.11 29.38 -9.57
N LEU A 44 10.30 29.29 -10.89
CA LEU A 44 9.85 28.12 -11.67
C LEU A 44 10.55 26.81 -11.26
N MET A 45 11.86 26.87 -10.97
CA MET A 45 12.62 25.71 -10.47
C MET A 45 12.11 25.25 -9.10
N MET A 46 11.80 26.18 -8.19
CA MET A 46 11.25 25.84 -6.87
C MET A 46 9.88 25.17 -6.98
N VAL A 47 9.01 25.66 -7.88
CA VAL A 47 7.69 25.06 -8.12
C VAL A 47 7.84 23.66 -8.73
N ALA A 48 8.71 23.48 -9.72
CA ALA A 48 8.95 22.18 -10.35
C ALA A 48 9.52 21.16 -9.34
N PHE A 49 10.46 21.60 -8.49
CA PHE A 49 11.04 20.75 -7.46
C PHE A 49 10.02 20.39 -6.35
N GLY A 50 9.19 21.36 -5.97
CA GLY A 50 8.11 21.17 -5.00
C GLY A 50 7.06 20.17 -5.49
N ILE A 51 6.65 20.25 -6.75
CA ILE A 51 5.69 19.31 -7.35
C ILE A 51 6.28 17.90 -7.44
N GLY A 52 7.55 17.78 -7.84
CA GLY A 52 8.25 16.49 -7.92
C GLY A 52 8.39 15.82 -6.56
N TRP A 53 8.74 16.59 -5.52
CA TRP A 53 8.83 16.11 -4.14
C TRP A 53 7.46 15.70 -3.59
N TYR A 54 6.41 16.50 -3.85
CA TYR A 54 5.05 16.22 -3.40
C TYR A 54 4.50 14.93 -4.02
N LYS A 55 4.72 14.68 -5.31
CA LYS A 55 4.34 13.42 -5.95
C LYS A 55 5.06 12.22 -5.35
N LYS A 56 6.38 12.33 -5.11
CA LYS A 56 7.18 11.24 -4.55
C LYS A 56 6.77 10.89 -3.11
N THR A 57 6.35 11.89 -2.32
CA THR A 57 5.85 11.63 -0.95
C THR A 57 4.45 11.02 -0.95
N GLN A 58 3.63 11.26 -1.97
CA GLN A 58 2.32 10.62 -2.06
C GLN A 58 2.40 9.13 -2.49
N GLU A 59 3.39 8.75 -3.31
CA GLU A 59 3.57 7.36 -3.73
C GLU A 59 4.08 6.45 -2.59
N THR A 60 4.66 7.01 -1.53
CA THR A 60 5.18 6.23 -0.38
C THR A 60 4.21 6.11 0.79
N VAL A 61 3.09 6.82 0.76
CA VAL A 61 2.05 6.68 1.78
C VAL A 61 1.03 5.66 1.26
N HIS A 62 1.33 4.36 1.41
CA HIS A 62 0.28 3.35 1.40
C HIS A 62 -0.75 3.75 2.46
N PRO A 63 -2.03 3.87 2.13
CA PRO A 63 -3.04 4.19 3.13
C PRO A 63 -2.94 3.15 4.25
N ILE A 64 -2.85 3.62 5.48
CA ILE A 64 -2.71 2.79 6.69
C ILE A 64 -3.77 1.68 6.71
N GLU A 65 -4.90 1.93 6.09
CA GLU A 65 -6.03 1.02 5.95
C GLU A 65 -5.71 -0.21 5.07
N GLU A 66 -4.95 -0.05 3.97
CA GLU A 66 -4.51 -1.18 3.12
C GLU A 66 -3.50 -2.06 3.85
N VAL A 67 -2.53 -1.48 4.52
CA VAL A 67 -1.51 -2.23 5.29
C VAL A 67 -2.16 -3.00 6.44
N GLN A 68 -3.15 -2.41 7.12
CA GLN A 68 -3.89 -3.09 8.18
C GLN A 68 -4.76 -4.23 7.64
N LYS A 69 -5.36 -4.05 6.47
CA LYS A 69 -6.17 -5.08 5.81
C LYS A 69 -5.31 -6.28 5.38
N GLU A 70 -4.16 -6.04 4.75
CA GLU A 70 -3.22 -7.09 4.37
C GLU A 70 -2.70 -7.87 5.59
N ALA A 71 -2.33 -7.17 6.66
CA ALA A 71 -1.89 -7.81 7.91
C ALA A 71 -2.99 -8.65 8.57
N LEU A 72 -4.26 -8.22 8.46
CA LEU A 72 -5.40 -8.98 8.97
C LEU A 72 -5.69 -10.21 8.12
N GLU A 73 -5.63 -10.08 6.79
CA GLU A 73 -5.79 -11.20 5.86
C GLU A 73 -4.71 -12.27 6.06
N ASP A 74 -3.46 -11.88 6.25
CA ASP A 74 -2.35 -12.79 6.53
C ASP A 74 -2.54 -13.54 7.86
N LYS A 75 -2.91 -12.81 8.91
CA LYS A 75 -3.24 -13.39 10.22
C LYS A 75 -4.40 -14.38 10.14
N ASN A 76 -5.46 -14.05 9.40
CA ASN A 76 -6.61 -14.92 9.21
C ASN A 76 -6.24 -16.18 8.42
N THR A 77 -5.37 -16.04 7.41
CA THR A 77 -4.82 -17.17 6.65
C THR A 77 -4.00 -18.10 7.53
N GLN A 78 -3.12 -17.58 8.37
CA GLN A 78 -2.33 -18.39 9.31
C GLN A 78 -3.22 -19.15 10.31
N ARG A 79 -4.24 -18.49 10.86
CA ARG A 79 -5.23 -19.14 11.75
C ARG A 79 -6.01 -20.23 11.02
N ALA A 80 -6.45 -19.98 9.79
CA ALA A 80 -7.16 -20.96 8.98
C ALA A 80 -6.30 -22.18 8.64
N LEU A 81 -5.02 -21.98 8.37
CA LEU A 81 -4.06 -23.08 8.17
C LEU A 81 -3.90 -23.92 9.44
N ALA A 82 -3.67 -23.28 10.59
CA ALA A 82 -3.58 -24.00 11.87
C ALA A 82 -4.86 -24.78 12.16
N ALA A 83 -6.05 -24.16 11.98
CA ALA A 83 -7.33 -24.81 12.14
C ALA A 83 -7.54 -25.98 11.18
N SER A 84 -7.07 -25.88 9.93
CA SER A 84 -7.15 -26.98 8.97
C SER A 84 -6.33 -28.20 9.41
N LEU A 85 -5.17 -27.97 10.03
CA LEU A 85 -4.35 -29.06 10.60
C LEU A 85 -5.04 -29.74 11.79
N LEU A 86 -5.75 -28.96 12.63
CA LEU A 86 -6.55 -29.52 13.71
C LEU A 86 -7.69 -30.39 13.17
N VAL A 87 -8.40 -29.95 12.13
CA VAL A 87 -9.44 -30.77 11.47
C VAL A 87 -8.80 -32.03 10.90
N LYS A 88 -7.69 -31.89 10.17
CA LYS A 88 -6.98 -33.01 9.55
C LYS A 88 -6.54 -34.06 10.57
N SER A 89 -6.07 -33.65 11.76
CA SER A 89 -5.61 -34.56 12.81
C SER A 89 -6.74 -35.41 13.43
N ARG A 90 -8.00 -35.04 13.24
CA ARG A 90 -9.18 -35.77 13.75
C ARG A 90 -9.78 -36.74 12.74
N LEU A 91 -9.32 -36.75 11.50
CA LEU A 91 -9.81 -37.65 10.47
C LEU A 91 -9.14 -39.01 10.54
N ALA A 92 -9.88 -40.06 10.22
CA ALA A 92 -9.34 -41.41 10.14
C ALA A 92 -8.28 -41.56 9.02
N HIS A 93 -8.44 -40.81 7.92
CA HIS A 93 -7.52 -40.75 6.80
C HIS A 93 -7.11 -39.31 6.49
N PRO A 94 -6.19 -38.72 7.27
CA PRO A 94 -5.83 -37.29 7.17
C PRO A 94 -5.36 -36.86 5.78
N ASP A 95 -4.67 -37.74 5.06
CA ASP A 95 -4.10 -37.43 3.74
C ASP A 95 -5.13 -37.41 2.61
N SER A 96 -6.32 -37.95 2.85
CA SER A 96 -7.44 -37.92 1.90
C SER A 96 -8.22 -36.60 1.93
N MET A 97 -7.98 -35.77 2.96
CA MET A 97 -8.69 -34.49 3.11
C MET A 97 -8.32 -33.49 2.01
N LYS A 98 -9.33 -33.02 1.30
CA LYS A 98 -9.21 -31.89 0.36
C LYS A 98 -10.19 -30.83 0.76
N VAL A 99 -9.66 -29.69 1.19
CA VAL A 99 -10.47 -28.52 1.51
C VAL A 99 -11.05 -27.91 0.26
N THR A 100 -12.37 -27.72 0.20
CA THR A 100 -13.07 -27.15 -0.96
C THR A 100 -13.49 -25.71 -0.70
N LYS A 101 -13.74 -25.36 0.57
CA LYS A 101 -14.12 -24.00 0.96
C LYS A 101 -13.68 -23.73 2.38
N THR A 102 -13.14 -22.55 2.62
CA THR A 102 -12.80 -22.05 3.95
C THR A 102 -13.48 -20.70 4.15
N LEU A 103 -14.18 -20.55 5.25
CA LEU A 103 -14.82 -19.30 5.64
C LEU A 103 -14.34 -18.93 7.05
N ALA A 104 -14.13 -17.65 7.30
CA ALA A 104 -13.84 -17.11 8.61
C ALA A 104 -14.67 -15.86 8.89
N ASN A 105 -14.99 -15.60 10.14
CA ASN A 105 -15.47 -14.30 10.56
C ASN A 105 -14.32 -13.28 10.59
N GLU A 106 -14.64 -12.02 10.82
CA GLU A 106 -13.69 -10.89 10.68
C GLU A 106 -12.41 -11.05 11.52
N ASP A 107 -12.52 -11.59 12.73
CA ASP A 107 -11.40 -11.82 13.66
C ASP A 107 -10.82 -13.24 13.60
N ALA A 108 -11.32 -14.08 12.69
CA ALA A 108 -11.00 -15.50 12.56
C ALA A 108 -11.10 -16.30 13.88
N SER A 109 -12.00 -15.90 14.78
CA SER A 109 -12.33 -16.71 15.96
C SER A 109 -13.18 -17.93 15.60
N ASN A 110 -13.96 -17.86 14.51
CA ASN A 110 -14.72 -18.97 13.96
C ASN A 110 -14.26 -19.25 12.53
N ILE A 111 -13.80 -20.47 12.29
CA ILE A 111 -13.32 -20.92 10.99
C ILE A 111 -14.10 -22.15 10.57
N CYS A 112 -14.72 -22.10 9.40
CA CYS A 112 -15.59 -23.10 8.85
C CYS A 112 -14.97 -23.74 7.62
N PHE A 113 -14.93 -25.06 7.56
CA PHE A 113 -14.37 -25.83 6.47
C PHE A 113 -15.43 -26.68 5.80
N GLU A 114 -15.57 -26.59 4.49
CA GLU A 114 -16.14 -27.63 3.67
C GLU A 114 -15.00 -28.41 3.03
N TYR A 115 -14.99 -29.72 3.14
CA TYR A 115 -13.94 -30.57 2.62
C TYR A 115 -14.50 -31.89 2.09
N THR A 116 -13.69 -32.57 1.30
CA THR A 116 -13.94 -33.96 0.92
C THR A 116 -12.92 -34.85 1.61
N GLU A 117 -13.35 -36.01 2.01
CA GLU A 117 -12.53 -37.08 2.58
C GLU A 117 -12.86 -38.39 1.88
N THR A 118 -11.89 -39.28 1.80
CA THR A 118 -12.07 -40.62 1.23
C THR A 118 -11.95 -41.65 2.36
N ASP A 119 -12.95 -42.49 2.51
CA ASP A 119 -12.96 -43.55 3.52
C ASP A 119 -12.08 -44.76 3.12
N ALA A 120 -11.93 -45.73 4.00
CA ALA A 120 -11.13 -46.92 3.77
C ALA A 120 -11.63 -47.79 2.59
N ALA A 121 -12.90 -47.62 2.19
CA ALA A 121 -13.49 -48.29 1.04
C ALA A 121 -13.28 -47.52 -0.29
N GLY A 122 -12.54 -46.38 -0.26
CA GLY A 122 -12.30 -45.54 -1.42
C GLY A 122 -13.46 -44.60 -1.80
N LYS A 123 -14.52 -44.53 -0.96
CA LYS A 123 -15.67 -43.68 -1.21
C LYS A 123 -15.42 -42.27 -0.71
N THR A 124 -15.55 -41.29 -1.60
CA THR A 124 -15.41 -39.87 -1.26
C THR A 124 -16.71 -39.31 -0.69
N ARG A 125 -16.61 -38.61 0.45
CA ARG A 125 -17.72 -37.90 1.12
C ARG A 125 -17.42 -36.43 1.23
N LYS A 126 -18.45 -35.60 1.18
CA LYS A 126 -18.39 -34.18 1.57
C LYS A 126 -18.71 -34.08 3.05
N SER A 127 -17.85 -33.41 3.78
CA SER A 127 -17.94 -33.21 5.22
C SER A 127 -17.74 -31.74 5.57
N ARG A 128 -18.14 -31.36 6.77
CA ARG A 128 -18.05 -29.99 7.30
C ARG A 128 -17.42 -30.02 8.68
N ALA A 129 -16.64 -29.03 8.99
CA ALA A 129 -16.07 -28.83 10.33
C ALA A 129 -16.05 -27.35 10.66
N VAL A 130 -16.20 -27.05 11.95
CA VAL A 130 -16.00 -25.71 12.49
C VAL A 130 -14.96 -25.76 13.61
N VAL A 131 -14.05 -24.79 13.60
CA VAL A 131 -13.10 -24.53 14.68
C VAL A 131 -13.45 -23.17 15.25
N TYR A 132 -13.78 -23.13 16.54
CA TYR A 132 -14.08 -21.89 17.26
C TYR A 132 -13.14 -21.74 18.45
N ASP A 133 -12.73 -20.51 18.74
CA ASP A 133 -11.81 -20.17 19.84
C ASP A 133 -10.51 -21.01 19.88
N SER A 134 -10.00 -21.45 18.72
CA SER A 134 -8.82 -22.31 18.60
C SER A 134 -8.92 -23.62 19.42
N THR A 135 -10.14 -24.08 19.68
CA THR A 135 -10.44 -25.29 20.41
C THR A 135 -10.50 -26.52 19.49
N GLU A 136 -10.97 -27.64 20.02
CA GLU A 136 -11.17 -28.85 19.23
C GLU A 136 -12.17 -28.64 18.11
N PRO A 137 -11.87 -29.15 16.88
CA PRO A 137 -12.79 -29.03 15.76
C PRO A 137 -14.08 -29.80 16.02
N SER A 138 -15.21 -29.15 15.78
CA SER A 138 -16.53 -29.81 15.82
C SER A 138 -17.02 -30.16 14.41
N MET A 139 -17.48 -31.38 14.26
CA MET A 139 -18.10 -31.88 13.02
C MET A 139 -19.62 -32.01 13.16
N LYS A 140 -20.21 -31.48 14.25
CA LYS A 140 -21.63 -31.54 14.52
C LYS A 140 -22.40 -30.57 13.61
N PRO A 141 -23.50 -31.02 12.98
CA PRO A 141 -24.32 -30.13 12.15
C PRO A 141 -24.93 -28.94 12.90
N SER A 142 -25.19 -29.10 14.21
CA SER A 142 -25.68 -28.02 15.09
C SER A 142 -24.70 -26.87 15.18
N ASP A 143 -23.42 -27.18 15.33
CA ASP A 143 -22.37 -26.19 15.52
C ASP A 143 -22.09 -25.48 14.19
N TRP A 144 -22.16 -26.20 13.08
CA TRP A 144 -22.10 -25.59 11.75
C TRP A 144 -23.22 -24.53 11.58
N LYS A 145 -24.46 -24.85 11.91
CA LYS A 145 -25.57 -23.90 11.82
C LYS A 145 -25.35 -22.68 12.72
N LEU A 146 -24.85 -22.90 13.95
CA LEU A 146 -24.66 -21.85 14.92
C LEU A 146 -23.52 -20.88 14.52
N PHE A 147 -22.42 -21.38 14.00
CA PHE A 147 -21.21 -20.60 13.80
C PHE A 147 -20.95 -20.22 12.33
N CYS A 148 -21.51 -20.93 11.35
CA CYS A 148 -21.20 -20.77 9.94
C CYS A 148 -22.36 -20.27 9.08
N GLU A 149 -23.59 -20.64 9.35
CA GLU A 149 -24.73 -20.32 8.47
C GLU A 149 -25.32 -18.92 8.70
N HIS A 150 -25.24 -18.36 9.89
CA HIS A 150 -25.95 -17.13 10.26
C HIS A 150 -25.03 -15.92 10.56
N LYS A 151 -23.74 -16.02 10.26
CA LYS A 151 -22.78 -14.93 10.49
C LYS A 151 -22.21 -14.42 9.18
N SER A 152 -21.77 -13.16 9.18
CA SER A 152 -21.03 -12.61 8.04
C SER A 152 -19.65 -13.30 7.96
N MET A 153 -19.60 -14.38 7.19
CA MET A 153 -18.39 -15.15 6.95
C MET A 153 -17.75 -14.72 5.62
N GLN A 154 -16.44 -14.55 5.63
CA GLN A 154 -15.67 -14.19 4.46
C GLN A 154 -14.83 -15.39 3.98
N PRO A 155 -14.67 -15.57 2.67
CA PRO A 155 -13.79 -16.61 2.14
C PRO A 155 -12.34 -16.29 2.50
N VAL A 156 -11.63 -17.31 2.99
CA VAL A 156 -10.20 -17.25 3.29
C VAL A 156 -9.44 -18.20 2.38
N SER A 157 -8.40 -17.69 1.73
CA SER A 157 -7.50 -18.52 0.93
C SER A 157 -6.52 -19.26 1.86
N LEU A 158 -6.35 -20.56 1.65
CA LEU A 158 -5.32 -21.36 2.35
C LEU A 158 -3.98 -21.34 1.63
N THR A 159 -3.81 -20.53 0.59
CA THR A 159 -2.57 -20.39 -0.14
C THR A 159 -1.64 -19.43 0.62
N ILE A 160 -0.52 -19.92 1.09
CA ILE A 160 0.56 -19.06 1.60
C ILE A 160 1.15 -18.34 0.39
N ARG A 161 1.11 -17.02 0.34
CA ARG A 161 1.97 -16.26 -0.55
C ARG A 161 3.40 -16.45 -0.06
N MET A 162 4.17 -17.28 -0.75
CA MET A 162 5.61 -17.26 -0.62
C MET A 162 6.07 -16.08 -1.48
N ASP A 163 6.39 -14.96 -0.85
CA ASP A 163 7.13 -13.90 -1.53
C ASP A 163 8.50 -14.52 -1.93
N PRO A 164 8.87 -14.48 -3.21
CA PRO A 164 10.22 -14.89 -3.59
C PRO A 164 11.20 -13.84 -3.04
N ASP A 165 12.10 -14.26 -2.15
CA ASP A 165 13.28 -13.49 -1.74
C ASP A 165 14.16 -13.09 -2.93
#